data_8355201fc3e0fa2005e27148ddef147a
#
_entry.id   8355201fc3e0fa2005e27148ddef147a
#
_cell.length_a   1.000
_cell.length_b   1.000
_cell.length_c   1.000
_cell.angle_alpha   90.00
_cell.angle_beta   90.00
_cell.angle_gamma   90.00
#
_symmetry.space_group_name_H-M   'P 1'
#
loop_
_entity.id
_entity.type
_entity.pdbx_description
1 polymer ?
#
loop_
_entity_poly.entity_id
_entity_poly.type
_entity_poly.pdbx_seq_one_letter_code
_entity_poly.pdbx_strand_id
1 'polypeptide(L)'
;MKRSLMMMMVMALVAAMSLTASAGTISGKISGMKGESVVYVEAIAGKTFPPPTAKTVVDQKGLMFVPHIVVVQQGSTVDFLNSDTVAHNVFWTAISGNKKLGHNLGTWPKGEKRSFKFDDPGVVPLLCNVHPEMAAYVIVAPTPYSAVSNSSGDYKIENVPDGTYTVTAWHEGAKNQSKPVTVSGEGKADFALSK
;
A
#
# COMPACT_ATOMS: atom_id res chain seq x y z
N MET A 1 -34.66 -68.36 16.38
CA MET A 1 -34.51 -67.17 17.18
C MET A 1 -33.37 -66.34 16.58
N LYS A 2 -33.66 -65.31 15.73
CA LYS A 2 -32.69 -64.40 15.13
C LYS A 2 -32.86 -63.05 15.75
N ARG A 3 -31.85 -62.60 16.54
CA ARG A 3 -31.81 -61.24 17.12
C ARG A 3 -31.15 -60.30 16.11
N SER A 4 -31.94 -59.41 15.47
CA SER A 4 -31.45 -58.31 14.67
C SER A 4 -30.91 -57.22 15.60
N LEU A 5 -29.62 -56.93 15.45
CA LEU A 5 -28.95 -55.83 16.10
C LEU A 5 -29.06 -54.58 15.19
N MET A 6 -29.95 -53.65 15.54
CA MET A 6 -30.15 -52.40 14.82
C MET A 6 -29.13 -51.41 15.32
N MET A 7 -28.10 -51.16 14.54
CA MET A 7 -27.02 -50.22 14.79
C MET A 7 -27.52 -48.80 14.40
N MET A 8 -27.88 -47.97 15.37
CA MET A 8 -28.21 -46.58 15.14
C MET A 8 -26.93 -45.78 14.91
N MET A 9 -26.74 -45.38 13.66
CA MET A 9 -25.65 -44.48 13.24
C MET A 9 -26.07 -43.03 13.55
N VAL A 10 -25.58 -42.46 14.64
CA VAL A 10 -25.74 -41.04 14.96
C VAL A 10 -24.80 -40.23 14.11
N MET A 11 -25.33 -39.61 13.05
CA MET A 11 -24.61 -38.72 12.20
C MET A 11 -24.53 -37.33 12.87
N ALA A 12 -23.40 -37.01 13.51
CA ALA A 12 -23.14 -35.70 14.07
C ALA A 12 -22.91 -34.70 12.92
N LEU A 13 -23.90 -33.84 12.67
CA LEU A 13 -23.80 -32.74 11.73
C LEU A 13 -22.94 -31.62 12.37
N VAL A 14 -21.66 -31.61 12.06
CA VAL A 14 -20.78 -30.48 12.41
C VAL A 14 -21.13 -29.30 11.49
N ALA A 15 -21.97 -28.41 11.98
CA ALA A 15 -22.21 -27.13 11.33
C ALA A 15 -20.92 -26.30 11.38
N ALA A 16 -20.20 -26.22 10.26
CA ALA A 16 -19.12 -25.27 10.10
C ALA A 16 -19.70 -23.86 10.09
N MET A 17 -19.67 -23.17 11.24
CA MET A 17 -19.95 -21.74 11.31
C MET A 17 -18.82 -21.02 10.53
N SER A 18 -19.11 -20.61 9.31
CA SER A 18 -18.27 -19.66 8.60
C SER A 18 -18.34 -18.34 9.36
N LEU A 19 -17.30 -18.04 10.15
CA LEU A 19 -17.09 -16.71 10.69
C LEU A 19 -16.85 -15.78 9.49
N THR A 20 -17.86 -15.05 9.07
CA THR A 20 -17.68 -13.90 8.17
C THR A 20 -16.84 -12.90 8.94
N ALA A 21 -15.58 -12.75 8.54
CA ALA A 21 -14.74 -11.69 9.09
C ALA A 21 -15.45 -10.36 8.80
N SER A 22 -15.89 -9.67 9.86
CA SER A 22 -16.42 -8.33 9.73
C SER A 22 -15.33 -7.43 9.15
N ALA A 23 -15.67 -6.67 8.14
CA ALA A 23 -14.75 -5.71 7.54
C ALA A 23 -15.08 -4.32 8.09
N GLY A 24 -14.09 -3.71 8.69
CA GLY A 24 -14.19 -2.39 9.28
C GLY A 24 -13.44 -1.34 8.48
N THR A 25 -13.34 -0.17 9.05
CA THR A 25 -12.71 1.01 8.47
C THR A 25 -11.72 1.60 9.48
N ILE A 26 -10.56 2.07 9.00
CA ILE A 26 -9.68 2.95 9.77
C ILE A 26 -9.79 4.35 9.16
N SER A 27 -10.11 5.35 9.97
CA SER A 27 -10.18 6.73 9.54
C SER A 27 -9.44 7.65 10.51
N GLY A 28 -9.08 8.85 10.04
CA GLY A 28 -8.40 9.82 10.89
C GLY A 28 -7.90 11.01 10.10
N LYS A 29 -7.12 11.83 10.78
CA LYS A 29 -6.54 13.05 10.24
C LYS A 29 -5.03 13.11 10.43
N ILE A 30 -4.34 13.50 9.38
CA ILE A 30 -2.92 13.87 9.43
C ILE A 30 -2.84 15.39 9.63
N SER A 31 -2.01 15.82 10.57
CA SER A 31 -1.74 17.24 10.88
C SER A 31 -0.25 17.49 11.00
N GLY A 32 0.15 18.77 11.08
CA GLY A 32 1.54 19.19 11.25
C GLY A 32 2.34 19.33 9.96
N MET A 33 1.90 18.73 8.87
CA MET A 33 2.53 18.83 7.55
C MET A 33 1.52 19.30 6.51
N LYS A 34 2.00 19.91 5.42
CA LYS A 34 1.19 20.29 4.26
C LYS A 34 1.43 19.29 3.13
N GLY A 35 0.39 18.98 2.37
CA GLY A 35 0.45 18.03 1.26
C GLY A 35 -0.12 16.67 1.62
N GLU A 36 0.03 15.74 0.70
CA GLU A 36 -0.47 14.37 0.85
C GLU A 36 0.43 13.54 1.76
N SER A 37 -0.18 12.65 2.51
CA SER A 37 0.48 11.65 3.34
C SER A 37 -0.07 10.27 3.01
N VAL A 38 0.70 9.23 3.28
CA VAL A 38 0.25 7.84 3.13
C VAL A 38 0.04 7.23 4.49
N VAL A 39 -1.09 6.55 4.69
CA VAL A 39 -1.36 5.76 5.88
C VAL A 39 -1.58 4.32 5.47
N TYR A 40 -0.94 3.39 6.17
CA TYR A 40 -1.06 1.97 5.85
C TYR A 40 -0.96 1.08 7.10
N VAL A 41 -1.58 -0.09 7.00
CA VAL A 41 -1.44 -1.18 7.98
C VAL A 41 -0.17 -1.95 7.68
N GLU A 42 0.75 -2.09 8.66
CA GLU A 42 2.04 -2.75 8.44
C GLU A 42 1.88 -4.25 8.16
N ALA A 43 1.36 -4.99 9.11
CA ALA A 43 1.22 -6.42 8.96
C ALA A 43 -0.05 -6.93 9.64
N ILE A 44 -0.58 -8.03 9.13
CA ILE A 44 -1.64 -8.80 9.79
C ILE A 44 -1.09 -10.18 10.07
N ALA A 45 -1.00 -10.53 11.36
CA ALA A 45 -0.41 -11.79 11.79
C ALA A 45 -1.08 -12.99 11.11
N GLY A 46 -0.26 -13.89 10.57
CA GLY A 46 -0.72 -15.10 9.89
C GLY A 46 -1.40 -14.88 8.55
N LYS A 47 -1.40 -13.65 7.98
CA LYS A 47 -1.95 -13.37 6.65
C LYS A 47 -0.87 -12.95 5.66
N THR A 48 -0.96 -13.49 4.46
CA THR A 48 -0.25 -13.05 3.27
C THR A 48 -1.28 -12.59 2.25
N PHE A 49 -0.94 -11.60 1.46
CA PHE A 49 -1.85 -11.03 0.47
C PHE A 49 -1.29 -11.25 -0.92
N PRO A 50 -2.08 -11.85 -1.84
CA PRO A 50 -1.63 -11.96 -3.23
C PRO A 50 -1.46 -10.55 -3.81
N PRO A 51 -0.46 -10.35 -4.70
CA PRO A 51 -0.29 -9.07 -5.37
C PRO A 51 -1.53 -8.73 -6.21
N PRO A 52 -1.94 -7.44 -6.29
CA PRO A 52 -3.06 -7.05 -7.10
C PRO A 52 -2.77 -7.28 -8.59
N THR A 53 -3.79 -7.65 -9.35
CA THR A 53 -3.69 -7.82 -10.81
C THR A 53 -3.72 -6.49 -11.56
N ALA A 54 -4.40 -5.49 -10.99
CA ALA A 54 -4.43 -4.14 -11.54
C ALA A 54 -3.07 -3.47 -11.41
N LYS A 55 -2.62 -2.83 -12.49
CA LYS A 55 -1.38 -2.06 -12.51
C LYS A 55 -1.65 -0.62 -12.11
N THR A 56 -0.74 -0.08 -11.33
CA THR A 56 -0.69 1.35 -11.01
C THR A 56 0.13 2.06 -12.08
N VAL A 57 -0.24 3.29 -12.39
CA VAL A 57 0.46 4.11 -13.38
C VAL A 57 1.06 5.32 -12.70
N VAL A 58 2.32 5.60 -13.03
CA VAL A 58 3.01 6.87 -12.78
C VAL A 58 3.44 7.43 -14.13
N ASP A 59 2.91 8.61 -14.49
CA ASP A 59 3.24 9.27 -15.77
C ASP A 59 4.31 10.35 -15.57
N GLN A 60 5.09 10.60 -16.59
CA GLN A 60 6.03 11.70 -16.67
C GLN A 60 5.43 12.75 -17.61
N LYS A 61 4.93 13.84 -17.03
CA LYS A 61 4.18 14.87 -17.74
C LYS A 61 4.42 16.25 -17.14
N GLY A 62 4.79 17.22 -17.99
CA GLY A 62 5.07 18.59 -17.57
C GLY A 62 6.31 18.68 -16.68
N LEU A 63 7.35 17.87 -16.93
CA LEU A 63 8.56 17.76 -16.12
C LEU A 63 8.28 17.35 -14.67
N MET A 64 7.26 16.52 -14.46
CA MET A 64 6.85 15.99 -13.15
C MET A 64 6.50 14.51 -13.27
N PHE A 65 6.62 13.78 -12.16
CA PHE A 65 5.95 12.50 -11.98
C PHE A 65 4.52 12.75 -11.50
N VAL A 66 3.53 12.09 -12.11
CA VAL A 66 2.11 12.26 -11.81
C VAL A 66 1.47 10.88 -11.60
N PRO A 67 0.91 10.59 -10.42
CA PRO A 67 0.85 11.46 -9.24
C PRO A 67 2.24 11.61 -8.56
N HIS A 68 2.39 12.64 -7.70
CA HIS A 68 3.61 12.84 -6.91
C HIS A 68 3.81 11.77 -5.83
N ILE A 69 2.72 11.31 -5.23
CA ILE A 69 2.73 10.22 -4.25
C ILE A 69 1.75 9.14 -4.69
N VAL A 70 2.20 7.90 -4.70
CA VAL A 70 1.35 6.73 -4.93
C VAL A 70 1.64 5.66 -3.88
N VAL A 71 0.58 5.02 -3.38
CA VAL A 71 0.71 3.84 -2.53
C VAL A 71 0.30 2.60 -3.30
N VAL A 72 1.11 1.57 -3.19
CA VAL A 72 0.86 0.25 -3.82
C VAL A 72 1.06 -0.86 -2.80
N GLN A 73 0.37 -1.96 -2.97
CA GLN A 73 0.63 -3.16 -2.17
C GLN A 73 1.94 -3.83 -2.60
N GLN A 74 2.66 -4.45 -1.68
CA GLN A 74 3.81 -5.32 -1.98
C GLN A 74 3.47 -6.34 -3.08
N GLY A 75 4.38 -6.50 -4.05
CA GLY A 75 4.19 -7.34 -5.22
C GLY A 75 3.44 -6.66 -6.38
N SER A 76 2.99 -5.41 -6.23
CA SER A 76 2.37 -4.64 -7.31
C SER A 76 3.35 -4.33 -8.43
N THR A 77 2.82 -4.29 -9.65
CA THR A 77 3.55 -3.75 -10.80
C THR A 77 3.11 -2.31 -11.06
N VAL A 78 4.09 -1.41 -11.18
CA VAL A 78 3.88 0.00 -11.59
C VAL A 78 4.35 0.16 -13.03
N ASP A 79 3.49 0.73 -13.87
CA ASP A 79 3.82 1.15 -15.24
C ASP A 79 4.23 2.63 -15.22
N PHE A 80 5.44 2.94 -15.66
CA PHE A 80 5.96 4.28 -15.78
C PHE A 80 5.83 4.74 -17.23
N LEU A 81 4.95 5.70 -17.47
CA LEU A 81 4.69 6.26 -18.81
C LEU A 81 5.56 7.50 -19.03
N ASN A 82 5.68 7.91 -20.29
CA ASN A 82 6.20 9.23 -20.68
C ASN A 82 5.24 9.89 -21.65
N SER A 83 4.47 10.86 -21.17
CA SER A 83 3.56 11.68 -21.97
C SER A 83 4.15 13.01 -22.38
N ASP A 84 5.36 13.34 -21.92
CA ASP A 84 6.08 14.57 -22.33
C ASP A 84 6.68 14.47 -23.72
N THR A 85 7.01 15.61 -24.28
CA THR A 85 7.69 15.71 -25.59
C THR A 85 9.18 15.41 -25.54
N VAL A 86 9.76 15.34 -24.33
CA VAL A 86 11.17 15.04 -24.08
C VAL A 86 11.36 13.67 -23.45
N ALA A 87 12.55 13.11 -23.57
CA ALA A 87 12.86 11.84 -22.92
C ALA A 87 13.11 12.04 -21.44
N HIS A 88 12.67 11.09 -20.63
CA HIS A 88 12.86 11.05 -19.19
C HIS A 88 13.48 9.73 -18.74
N ASN A 89 14.05 9.76 -17.53
CA ASN A 89 14.60 8.60 -16.85
C ASN A 89 13.80 8.37 -15.55
N VAL A 90 13.70 7.12 -15.11
CA VAL A 90 13.20 6.78 -13.77
C VAL A 90 14.23 5.91 -13.08
N PHE A 91 14.66 6.34 -11.91
CA PHE A 91 15.53 5.56 -11.05
C PHE A 91 15.29 5.88 -9.56
N TRP A 92 15.79 5.00 -8.71
CA TRP A 92 15.88 5.21 -7.26
C TRP A 92 17.16 4.59 -6.73
N THR A 93 17.71 5.17 -5.67
CA THR A 93 19.00 4.73 -5.10
C THR A 93 18.82 3.69 -3.99
N ALA A 94 17.64 3.59 -3.43
CA ALA A 94 17.34 2.71 -2.30
C ALA A 94 15.82 2.53 -2.15
N ILE A 95 15.40 1.49 -1.43
CA ILE A 95 14.06 1.36 -0.85
C ILE A 95 14.22 1.43 0.67
N SER A 96 13.58 2.40 1.33
CA SER A 96 13.72 2.65 2.78
C SER A 96 15.17 2.65 3.27
N GLY A 97 16.09 3.25 2.49
CA GLY A 97 17.52 3.32 2.81
C GLY A 97 18.34 2.07 2.45
N ASN A 98 17.73 0.96 2.05
CA ASN A 98 18.44 -0.22 1.56
C ASN A 98 18.95 0.00 0.12
N LYS A 99 20.22 0.36 -0.01
CA LYS A 99 20.86 0.64 -1.30
C LYS A 99 20.97 -0.56 -2.23
N LYS A 100 20.88 -1.79 -1.72
CA LYS A 100 20.88 -3.01 -2.56
C LYS A 100 19.63 -3.13 -3.43
N LEU A 101 18.57 -2.41 -3.06
CA LEU A 101 17.29 -2.36 -3.77
C LEU A 101 17.20 -1.15 -4.72
N GLY A 102 18.29 -0.39 -4.89
CA GLY A 102 18.38 0.66 -5.90
C GLY A 102 18.23 0.10 -7.30
N HIS A 103 17.57 0.85 -8.20
CA HIS A 103 17.32 0.41 -9.57
C HIS A 103 17.25 1.60 -10.54
N ASN A 104 17.53 1.33 -11.82
CA ASN A 104 17.42 2.32 -12.89
C ASN A 104 16.73 1.68 -14.09
N LEU A 105 15.56 2.19 -14.45
CA LEU A 105 14.76 1.73 -15.59
C LEU A 105 15.26 2.23 -16.94
N GLY A 106 16.29 3.08 -16.94
CA GLY A 106 16.79 3.72 -18.15
C GLY A 106 16.00 4.95 -18.57
N THR A 107 16.28 5.45 -19.76
CA THR A 107 15.66 6.63 -20.35
C THR A 107 14.82 6.22 -21.55
N TRP A 108 13.62 6.83 -21.71
CA TRP A 108 12.76 6.56 -22.86
C TRP A 108 12.00 7.80 -23.34
N PRO A 109 11.67 7.87 -24.64
CA PRO A 109 10.96 8.99 -25.24
C PRO A 109 9.46 8.92 -24.97
N LYS A 110 8.75 9.98 -25.42
CA LYS A 110 7.30 10.05 -25.40
C LYS A 110 6.61 8.81 -25.99
N GLY A 111 5.56 8.36 -25.31
CA GLY A 111 4.70 7.25 -25.74
C GLY A 111 5.22 5.86 -25.40
N GLU A 112 6.46 5.75 -24.95
CA GLU A 112 6.99 4.51 -24.40
C GLU A 112 6.71 4.40 -22.91
N LYS A 113 6.83 3.18 -22.39
CA LYS A 113 6.70 2.87 -20.96
C LYS A 113 7.73 1.84 -20.51
N ARG A 114 7.98 1.83 -19.20
CA ARG A 114 8.69 0.78 -18.49
C ARG A 114 7.81 0.29 -17.34
N SER A 115 7.98 -0.96 -16.94
CA SER A 115 7.24 -1.54 -15.82
C SER A 115 8.21 -2.09 -14.79
N PHE A 116 7.88 -1.97 -13.52
CA PHE A 116 8.64 -2.57 -12.43
C PHE A 116 7.72 -3.17 -11.38
N LYS A 117 8.08 -4.37 -10.91
CA LYS A 117 7.37 -5.06 -9.82
C LYS A 117 8.07 -4.78 -8.49
N PHE A 118 7.34 -4.21 -7.54
CA PHE A 118 7.87 -3.86 -6.22
C PHE A 118 7.62 -5.01 -5.22
N ASP A 119 8.60 -5.89 -5.08
CA ASP A 119 8.51 -7.04 -4.17
C ASP A 119 8.93 -6.71 -2.73
N ASP A 120 9.68 -5.62 -2.52
CA ASP A 120 10.14 -5.19 -1.22
C ASP A 120 9.31 -4.01 -0.69
N PRO A 121 8.73 -4.10 0.53
CA PRO A 121 7.97 -3.00 1.11
C PRO A 121 8.88 -1.85 1.53
N GLY A 122 8.36 -0.62 1.46
CA GLY A 122 9.08 0.56 1.90
C GLY A 122 8.85 1.79 1.03
N VAL A 123 9.65 2.80 1.27
CA VAL A 123 9.62 4.09 0.57
C VAL A 123 10.60 4.08 -0.59
N VAL A 124 10.11 4.32 -1.78
CA VAL A 124 10.89 4.39 -3.02
C VAL A 124 10.87 5.84 -3.53
N PRO A 125 11.93 6.62 -3.34
CA PRO A 125 12.04 7.95 -3.92
C PRO A 125 12.35 7.83 -5.42
N LEU A 126 11.40 8.21 -6.28
CA LEU A 126 11.59 8.26 -7.71
C LEU A 126 12.34 9.53 -8.11
N LEU A 127 13.35 9.38 -8.93
CA LEU A 127 14.20 10.45 -9.41
C LEU A 127 14.37 10.36 -10.94
N CYS A 128 14.72 11.49 -11.57
CA CYS A 128 15.08 11.56 -12.96
C CYS A 128 16.51 12.16 -13.10
N ASN A 129 17.44 11.46 -13.76
CA ASN A 129 18.80 11.98 -13.96
C ASN A 129 18.91 12.94 -15.15
N VAL A 130 17.87 13.07 -15.97
CA VAL A 130 17.80 14.03 -17.09
C VAL A 130 17.28 15.39 -16.59
N HIS A 131 16.31 15.38 -15.65
CA HIS A 131 15.70 16.56 -15.07
C HIS A 131 15.73 16.40 -13.54
N PRO A 132 16.78 16.90 -12.86
CA PRO A 132 17.01 16.65 -11.43
C PRO A 132 15.92 17.20 -10.48
N GLU A 133 15.09 18.13 -10.96
CA GLU A 133 13.94 18.68 -10.23
C GLU A 133 12.74 17.70 -10.15
N MET A 134 12.73 16.67 -11.00
CA MET A 134 11.64 15.66 -10.99
C MET A 134 11.85 14.67 -9.85
N ALA A 135 10.97 14.73 -8.89
CA ALA A 135 10.92 13.78 -7.77
C ALA A 135 9.49 13.35 -7.47
N ALA A 136 9.31 12.13 -6.99
CA ALA A 136 8.04 11.56 -6.53
C ALA A 136 8.30 10.37 -5.60
N TYR A 137 7.24 9.74 -5.11
CA TYR A 137 7.37 8.61 -4.19
C TYR A 137 6.40 7.48 -4.52
N VAL A 138 6.92 6.26 -4.52
CA VAL A 138 6.11 5.05 -4.45
C VAL A 138 6.24 4.50 -3.03
N ILE A 139 5.12 4.40 -2.32
CA ILE A 139 5.07 3.77 -1.01
C ILE A 139 4.57 2.35 -1.20
N VAL A 140 5.44 1.38 -0.98
CA VAL A 140 5.11 -0.04 -1.09
C VAL A 140 4.63 -0.52 0.27
N ALA A 141 3.32 -0.58 0.45
CA ALA A 141 2.69 -1.06 1.67
C ALA A 141 2.69 -2.60 1.74
N PRO A 142 3.01 -3.20 2.88
CA PRO A 142 3.07 -4.68 3.00
C PRO A 142 1.69 -5.34 2.94
N THR A 143 0.62 -4.56 3.07
CA THR A 143 -0.77 -5.05 3.04
C THR A 143 -1.60 -4.24 2.04
N PRO A 144 -2.78 -4.72 1.60
CA PRO A 144 -3.69 -3.95 0.75
C PRO A 144 -4.38 -2.78 1.46
N TYR A 145 -4.20 -2.65 2.78
CA TYR A 145 -4.90 -1.68 3.61
C TYR A 145 -4.08 -0.39 3.72
N SER A 146 -4.30 0.51 2.79
CA SER A 146 -3.61 1.80 2.72
C SER A 146 -4.48 2.88 2.09
N ALA A 147 -4.14 4.14 2.35
CA ALA A 147 -4.78 5.30 1.76
C ALA A 147 -3.80 6.46 1.62
N VAL A 148 -4.03 7.31 0.63
CA VAL A 148 -3.43 8.64 0.54
C VAL A 148 -4.41 9.64 1.15
N SER A 149 -3.94 10.53 2.03
CA SER A 149 -4.77 11.58 2.61
C SER A 149 -5.16 12.63 1.56
N ASN A 150 -6.29 13.28 1.77
CA ASN A 150 -6.65 14.45 0.97
C ASN A 150 -5.83 15.69 1.39
N SER A 151 -6.04 16.82 0.71
CA SER A 151 -5.36 18.09 1.00
C SER A 151 -5.66 18.66 2.39
N SER A 152 -6.74 18.23 3.04
CA SER A 152 -7.09 18.60 4.43
C SER A 152 -6.47 17.65 5.45
N GLY A 153 -5.76 16.61 5.00
CA GLY A 153 -5.15 15.57 5.82
C GLY A 153 -6.09 14.43 6.21
N ASP A 154 -7.35 14.42 5.77
CA ASP A 154 -8.28 13.36 6.10
C ASP A 154 -7.99 12.11 5.27
N TYR A 155 -8.10 10.93 5.89
CA TYR A 155 -7.91 9.65 5.22
C TYR A 155 -8.91 8.60 5.70
N LYS A 156 -9.12 7.57 4.86
CA LYS A 156 -9.96 6.42 5.15
C LYS A 156 -9.40 5.17 4.49
N ILE A 157 -9.19 4.12 5.29
CA ILE A 157 -8.80 2.78 4.83
C ILE A 157 -10.00 1.87 5.03
N GLU A 158 -10.51 1.28 3.97
CA GLU A 158 -11.71 0.45 3.98
C GLU A 158 -11.38 -1.05 3.99
N ASN A 159 -12.38 -1.85 4.33
CA ASN A 159 -12.33 -3.32 4.30
C ASN A 159 -11.24 -3.93 5.20
N VAL A 160 -10.83 -3.24 6.26
CA VAL A 160 -9.86 -3.75 7.22
C VAL A 160 -10.57 -4.78 8.13
N PRO A 161 -10.08 -6.01 8.27
CA PRO A 161 -10.67 -6.97 9.20
C PRO A 161 -10.66 -6.46 10.64
N ASP A 162 -11.59 -6.89 11.47
CA ASP A 162 -11.56 -6.59 12.90
C ASP A 162 -10.27 -7.14 13.54
N GLY A 163 -9.66 -6.37 14.44
CA GLY A 163 -8.39 -6.70 15.07
C GLY A 163 -7.61 -5.48 15.53
N THR A 164 -6.43 -5.70 16.09
CA THR A 164 -5.49 -4.63 16.47
C THR A 164 -4.26 -4.69 15.59
N TYR A 165 -3.94 -3.56 14.96
CA TYR A 165 -2.89 -3.45 13.95
C TYR A 165 -1.96 -2.28 14.23
N THR A 166 -0.70 -2.39 13.82
CA THR A 166 0.19 -1.24 13.71
C THR A 166 -0.14 -0.48 12.43
N VAL A 167 -0.54 0.76 12.60
CA VAL A 167 -0.85 1.68 11.49
C VAL A 167 0.23 2.75 11.45
N THR A 168 0.83 2.93 10.27
CA THR A 168 1.92 3.88 10.03
C THR A 168 1.48 4.98 9.11
N ALA A 169 1.80 6.22 9.50
CA ALA A 169 1.68 7.40 8.66
C ALA A 169 3.06 7.85 8.17
N TRP A 170 3.15 8.09 6.86
CA TRP A 170 4.33 8.57 6.15
C TRP A 170 4.03 9.90 5.45
N HIS A 171 5.02 10.79 5.43
CA HIS A 171 5.03 12.02 4.64
C HIS A 171 6.47 12.33 4.21
N GLU A 172 6.66 12.88 3.00
CA GLU A 172 8.01 13.11 2.42
C GLU A 172 8.92 14.03 3.25
N GLY A 173 8.33 14.94 4.01
CA GLY A 173 9.07 15.91 4.83
C GLY A 173 9.05 15.62 6.33
N ALA A 174 8.59 14.45 6.79
CA ALA A 174 8.42 14.13 8.20
C ALA A 174 8.99 12.76 8.57
N LYS A 175 9.23 12.56 9.87
CA LYS A 175 9.49 11.24 10.41
C LYS A 175 8.19 10.43 10.42
N ASN A 176 8.29 9.13 10.07
CA ASN A 176 7.15 8.23 10.19
C ASN A 176 6.65 8.15 11.62
N GLN A 177 5.35 8.05 11.78
CA GLN A 177 4.72 7.73 13.05
C GLN A 177 3.91 6.45 12.93
N SER A 178 4.05 5.57 13.92
CA SER A 178 3.30 4.31 13.99
C SER A 178 2.59 4.20 15.33
N LYS A 179 1.38 3.68 15.34
CA LYS A 179 0.63 3.42 16.56
C LYS A 179 -0.28 2.20 16.41
N PRO A 180 -0.63 1.53 17.50
CA PRO A 180 -1.65 0.49 17.49
C PRO A 180 -3.04 1.09 17.28
N VAL A 181 -3.85 0.45 16.44
CA VAL A 181 -5.24 0.81 16.17
C VAL A 181 -6.08 -0.44 16.25
N THR A 182 -7.12 -0.40 17.07
CA THR A 182 -8.11 -1.48 17.15
C THR A 182 -9.28 -1.16 16.23
N VAL A 183 -9.61 -2.12 15.37
CA VAL A 183 -10.77 -2.08 14.46
C VAL A 183 -11.81 -3.05 15.01
N SER A 184 -13.00 -2.53 15.29
CA SER A 184 -14.21 -3.28 15.62
C SER A 184 -15.38 -2.58 14.92
N GLY A 185 -15.49 -2.86 13.61
CA GLY A 185 -16.29 -2.07 12.66
C GLY A 185 -15.60 -0.74 12.30
N GLU A 186 -15.24 0.08 13.26
CA GLU A 186 -14.52 1.34 13.07
C GLU A 186 -13.29 1.43 13.98
N GLY A 187 -12.16 1.90 13.41
CA GLY A 187 -10.96 2.31 14.12
C GLY A 187 -10.61 3.76 13.79
N LYS A 188 -10.09 4.52 14.76
CA LYS A 188 -9.65 5.90 14.54
C LYS A 188 -8.17 6.08 14.88
N ALA A 189 -7.45 6.80 14.04
CA ALA A 189 -6.06 7.15 14.27
C ALA A 189 -5.72 8.51 13.66
N ASP A 190 -5.52 9.52 14.51
CA ASP A 190 -4.98 10.81 14.08
C ASP A 190 -3.46 10.83 14.26
N PHE A 191 -2.75 11.45 13.34
CA PHE A 191 -1.29 11.60 13.40
C PHE A 191 -0.90 13.07 13.33
N ALA A 192 0.01 13.50 14.21
CA ALA A 192 0.61 14.83 14.17
C ALA A 192 2.06 14.67 13.72
N LEU A 193 2.30 14.77 12.41
CA LEU A 193 3.62 14.58 11.83
C LEU A 193 4.49 15.84 12.02
N SER A 194 5.78 15.63 12.23
CA SER A 194 6.78 16.69 12.35
C SER A 194 8.10 16.28 11.68
N LYS A 195 8.92 17.27 11.32
CA LYS A 195 10.27 17.08 10.77
C LYS A 195 11.20 16.36 11.74
#